data_af2328e318cf4d4165d88ea3c47d1760
#
_entry.id   af2328e318cf4d4165d88ea3c47d1760
#
_cell.length_a   1.000
_cell.length_b   1.000
_cell.length_c   1.000
_cell.angle_alpha   90.00
_cell.angle_beta   90.00
_cell.angle_gamma   90.00
#
_symmetry.space_group_name_H-M   'P 1'
#
loop_
_entity.id
_entity.type
_entity.pdbx_description
1 polymer ?
#
loop_
_entity_poly.entity_id
_entity_poly.type
_entity_poly.pdbx_seq_one_letter_code
_entity_poly.pdbx_strand_id
1 'polypeptide(L)'
;MSMQITLKKCELRSFLEGDAETLALHANNRNIWLNLRDAFPNPYTEDHAREFIRTTLEATPESHFAITVDGKPVGAIGFRLHGDVERVSAEVGYWLSESLWGRGIATEALVAMTEYAIDAYELTRIYAMPFEWNPSSMRVLEKAGYKLEVRMNRSAIKDGKIVDQFLYAYVAPE
;
A
#
# COMPACT_ATOMS: atom_id res chain seq x y z
N MET A 1 -20.77 -3.48 1.67
CA MET A 1 -20.30 -4.87 1.91
C MET A 1 -18.82 -4.81 2.24
N SER A 2 -18.35 -5.52 3.26
CA SER A 2 -16.93 -5.61 3.57
C SER A 2 -16.21 -6.44 2.50
N MET A 3 -15.07 -5.97 2.02
CA MET A 3 -14.23 -6.69 1.07
C MET A 3 -13.45 -7.79 1.79
N GLN A 4 -13.34 -8.95 1.17
CA GLN A 4 -12.52 -10.06 1.67
C GLN A 4 -12.02 -10.90 0.48
N ILE A 5 -10.71 -11.11 0.41
CA ILE A 5 -10.05 -11.94 -0.61
C ILE A 5 -9.08 -12.87 0.12
N THR A 6 -9.30 -14.16 0.05
CA THR A 6 -8.41 -15.18 0.62
C THR A 6 -7.38 -15.60 -0.41
N LEU A 7 -6.09 -15.49 -0.06
CA LEU A 7 -4.95 -15.84 -0.89
C LEU A 7 -4.16 -16.99 -0.25
N LYS A 8 -3.10 -17.44 -0.91
CA LYS A 8 -2.30 -18.57 -0.38
C LYS A 8 -1.47 -18.19 0.86
N LYS A 9 -0.99 -16.96 0.92
CA LYS A 9 -0.06 -16.49 1.96
C LYS A 9 -0.66 -15.48 2.92
N CYS A 10 -1.78 -14.87 2.56
CA CYS A 10 -2.44 -13.85 3.35
C CYS A 10 -3.93 -13.77 2.99
N GLU A 11 -4.64 -12.97 3.73
CA GLU A 11 -6.00 -12.54 3.41
C GLU A 11 -6.02 -11.01 3.34
N LEU A 12 -6.76 -10.48 2.40
CA LEU A 12 -7.04 -9.05 2.25
C LEU A 12 -8.47 -8.82 2.66
N ARG A 13 -8.69 -7.86 3.53
CA ARG A 13 -10.04 -7.54 4.00
C ARG A 13 -10.19 -6.08 4.41
N SER A 14 -11.43 -5.63 4.50
CA SER A 14 -11.74 -4.38 5.18
C SER A 14 -11.18 -4.38 6.60
N PHE A 15 -10.76 -3.20 7.09
CA PHE A 15 -10.33 -3.06 8.48
C PHE A 15 -11.49 -3.30 9.44
N LEU A 16 -11.15 -3.72 10.66
CA LEU A 16 -12.06 -3.81 11.79
C LEU A 16 -11.60 -2.86 12.90
N GLU A 17 -12.53 -2.30 13.67
CA GLU A 17 -12.17 -1.40 14.78
C GLU A 17 -11.18 -2.05 15.76
N GLY A 18 -11.31 -3.37 15.97
CA GLY A 18 -10.43 -4.15 16.84
C GLY A 18 -9.01 -4.38 16.32
N ASP A 19 -8.69 -3.96 15.09
CA ASP A 19 -7.37 -4.16 14.49
C ASP A 19 -6.29 -3.20 15.01
N ALA A 20 -6.68 -2.11 15.68
CA ALA A 20 -5.81 -0.97 15.98
C ALA A 20 -4.55 -1.34 16.78
N GLU A 21 -4.69 -2.11 17.84
CA GLU A 21 -3.56 -2.51 18.70
C GLU A 21 -2.52 -3.33 17.90
N THR A 22 -2.98 -4.36 17.19
CA THR A 22 -2.09 -5.23 16.39
C THR A 22 -1.47 -4.47 15.24
N LEU A 23 -2.24 -3.63 14.55
CA LEU A 23 -1.74 -2.81 13.45
C LEU A 23 -0.63 -1.87 13.93
N ALA A 24 -0.84 -1.17 15.04
CA ALA A 24 0.14 -0.26 15.62
C ALA A 24 1.44 -0.97 16.01
N LEU A 25 1.33 -2.17 16.56
CA LEU A 25 2.51 -2.98 16.93
C LEU A 25 3.44 -3.23 15.72
N HIS A 26 2.88 -3.57 14.57
CA HIS A 26 3.64 -3.81 13.35
C HIS A 26 4.06 -2.52 12.63
N ALA A 27 3.21 -1.49 12.66
CA ALA A 27 3.45 -0.21 12.00
C ALA A 27 4.51 0.64 12.70
N ASN A 28 4.69 0.48 14.01
CA ASN A 28 5.71 1.20 14.77
C ASN A 28 7.11 0.64 14.51
N ASN A 29 7.62 0.90 13.33
CA ASN A 29 8.89 0.39 12.82
C ASN A 29 9.53 1.43 11.90
N ARG A 30 10.74 1.88 12.27
CA ARG A 30 11.47 2.90 11.50
C ARG A 30 11.80 2.43 10.07
N ASN A 31 12.09 1.14 9.86
CA ASN A 31 12.39 0.60 8.53
C ASN A 31 11.17 0.62 7.59
N ILE A 32 9.96 0.52 8.16
CA ILE A 32 8.72 0.75 7.42
C ILE A 32 8.55 2.23 7.13
N TRP A 33 8.64 3.08 8.15
CA TRP A 33 8.48 4.53 8.03
C TRP A 33 9.40 5.17 6.99
N LEU A 34 10.66 4.73 6.90
CA LEU A 34 11.65 5.23 5.94
C LEU A 34 11.21 5.09 4.47
N ASN A 35 10.32 4.15 4.19
CA ASN A 35 9.87 3.84 2.84
C ASN A 35 8.45 4.38 2.53
N LEU A 36 7.85 5.09 3.46
CA LEU A 36 6.50 5.65 3.33
C LEU A 36 6.51 7.18 3.37
N ARG A 37 5.37 7.79 3.07
CA ARG A 37 5.19 9.24 3.15
C ARG A 37 5.22 9.72 4.60
N ASP A 38 5.49 11.00 4.82
CA ASP A 38 5.52 11.60 6.16
C ASP A 38 4.14 11.66 6.84
N ALA A 39 3.05 11.52 6.07
CA ALA A 39 1.72 11.32 6.62
C ALA A 39 1.60 10.04 7.47
N PHE A 40 2.47 9.05 7.24
CA PHE A 40 2.61 7.89 8.10
C PHE A 40 3.50 8.26 9.29
N PRO A 41 2.98 8.28 10.53
CA PRO A 41 3.70 8.81 11.67
C PRO A 41 4.84 7.90 12.17
N ASN A 42 5.82 8.52 12.83
CA ASN A 42 6.89 7.83 13.55
C ASN A 42 7.25 8.62 14.82
N PRO A 43 7.09 8.06 16.02
CA PRO A 43 6.56 6.71 16.32
C PRO A 43 5.10 6.54 15.92
N TYR A 44 4.71 5.31 15.61
CA TYR A 44 3.33 4.95 15.28
C TYR A 44 2.63 4.41 16.54
N THR A 45 1.57 5.07 16.97
CA THR A 45 0.83 4.73 18.19
C THR A 45 -0.49 4.02 17.86
N GLU A 46 -1.11 3.42 18.88
CA GLU A 46 -2.45 2.84 18.75
C GLU A 46 -3.51 3.89 18.37
N ASP A 47 -3.39 5.12 18.87
CA ASP A 47 -4.29 6.22 18.49
C ASP A 47 -4.17 6.58 17.01
N HIS A 48 -2.96 6.54 16.44
CA HIS A 48 -2.77 6.67 15.00
C HIS A 48 -3.47 5.56 14.21
N ALA A 49 -3.38 4.31 14.70
CA ALA A 49 -4.08 3.20 14.08
C ALA A 49 -5.60 3.33 14.16
N ARG A 50 -6.14 3.74 15.31
CA ARG A 50 -7.59 3.98 15.49
C ARG A 50 -8.10 5.04 14.53
N GLU A 51 -7.39 6.16 14.42
CA GLU A 51 -7.77 7.26 13.52
C GLU A 51 -7.69 6.83 12.05
N PHE A 52 -6.63 6.12 11.66
CA PHE A 52 -6.49 5.57 10.31
C PHE A 52 -7.65 4.61 9.97
N ILE A 53 -7.95 3.66 10.86
CA ILE A 53 -9.03 2.69 10.66
C ILE A 53 -10.37 3.40 10.57
N ARG A 54 -10.65 4.35 11.47
CA ARG A 54 -11.90 5.15 11.46
C ARG A 54 -12.07 5.87 10.11
N THR A 55 -11.04 6.60 9.68
CA THR A 55 -11.06 7.33 8.41
C THR A 55 -11.27 6.41 7.21
N THR A 56 -10.65 5.24 7.25
CA THR A 56 -10.78 4.23 6.19
C THR A 56 -12.19 3.65 6.12
N LEU A 57 -12.80 3.35 7.27
CA LEU A 57 -14.16 2.81 7.33
C LEU A 57 -15.24 3.83 6.92
N GLU A 58 -14.98 5.12 7.13
CA GLU A 58 -15.88 6.21 6.71
C GLU A 58 -15.73 6.58 5.23
N ALA A 59 -14.64 6.16 4.57
CA ALA A 59 -14.35 6.52 3.17
C ALA A 59 -15.33 5.84 2.20
N THR A 60 -15.76 6.59 1.19
CA THR A 60 -16.59 6.07 0.11
C THR A 60 -16.04 6.57 -1.24
N PRO A 61 -15.59 5.67 -2.12
CA PRO A 61 -15.45 4.22 -1.91
C PRO A 61 -14.36 3.87 -0.90
N GLU A 62 -14.49 2.70 -0.25
CA GLU A 62 -13.41 2.13 0.55
C GLU A 62 -12.20 1.87 -0.35
N SER A 63 -11.04 2.32 0.05
CA SER A 63 -9.82 2.25 -0.77
C SER A 63 -8.56 1.78 -0.04
N HIS A 64 -8.68 1.43 1.25
CA HIS A 64 -7.59 0.92 2.06
C HIS A 64 -8.03 -0.35 2.79
N PHE A 65 -7.16 -1.35 2.78
CA PHE A 65 -7.47 -2.71 3.23
C PHE A 65 -6.34 -3.27 4.08
N ALA A 66 -6.71 -4.12 5.03
CA ALA A 66 -5.75 -4.85 5.85
C ALA A 66 -5.15 -6.03 5.07
N ILE A 67 -3.83 -6.20 5.19
CA ILE A 67 -3.15 -7.45 4.86
C ILE A 67 -3.08 -8.24 6.16
N THR A 68 -3.70 -9.42 6.18
CA THR A 68 -3.77 -10.25 7.39
C THR A 68 -3.09 -11.60 7.19
N VAL A 69 -2.47 -12.09 8.26
CA VAL A 69 -1.92 -13.44 8.36
C VAL A 69 -2.45 -14.03 9.67
N ASP A 70 -3.00 -15.25 9.61
CA ASP A 70 -3.65 -15.90 10.73
C ASP A 70 -4.73 -15.00 11.40
N GLY A 71 -5.48 -14.26 10.55
CA GLY A 71 -6.55 -13.36 10.97
C GLY A 71 -6.10 -12.04 11.59
N LYS A 72 -4.80 -11.80 11.75
CA LYS A 72 -4.24 -10.59 12.37
C LYS A 72 -3.74 -9.62 11.31
N PRO A 73 -4.02 -8.30 11.43
CA PRO A 73 -3.52 -7.30 10.51
C PRO A 73 -2.00 -7.14 10.70
N VAL A 74 -1.24 -7.41 9.66
CA VAL A 74 0.22 -7.34 9.64
C VAL A 74 0.75 -6.32 8.63
N GLY A 75 -0.14 -5.62 7.96
CA GLY A 75 0.16 -4.60 6.97
C GLY A 75 -1.11 -3.97 6.41
N ALA A 76 -0.90 -3.06 5.49
CA ALA A 76 -1.98 -2.38 4.78
C ALA A 76 -1.63 -2.21 3.30
N ILE A 77 -2.65 -2.17 2.46
CA ILE A 77 -2.56 -1.82 1.06
C ILE A 77 -3.73 -0.90 0.71
N GLY A 78 -3.46 0.16 -0.05
CA GLY A 78 -4.50 1.12 -0.38
C GLY A 78 -4.22 1.90 -1.64
N PHE A 79 -5.26 2.59 -2.11
CA PHE A 79 -5.25 3.36 -3.34
C PHE A 79 -5.62 4.81 -3.06
N ARG A 80 -4.82 5.73 -3.56
CA ARG A 80 -5.19 7.12 -3.69
C ARG A 80 -5.81 7.32 -5.07
N LEU A 81 -7.14 7.32 -5.11
CA LEU A 81 -7.91 7.54 -6.33
C LEU A 81 -7.77 8.99 -6.77
N HIS A 82 -7.57 9.20 -8.06
CA HIS A 82 -7.56 10.54 -8.64
C HIS A 82 -8.97 10.97 -9.05
N GLY A 83 -9.14 12.26 -9.29
CA GLY A 83 -10.38 12.84 -9.76
C GLY A 83 -10.24 13.48 -11.13
N ASP A 84 -11.31 14.11 -11.61
CA ASP A 84 -11.36 14.85 -12.87
C ASP A 84 -10.91 13.99 -14.06
N VAL A 85 -10.02 14.48 -14.89
CA VAL A 85 -9.55 13.78 -16.10
C VAL A 85 -8.69 12.58 -15.78
N GLU A 86 -8.03 12.54 -14.60
CA GLU A 86 -7.22 11.43 -14.13
C GLU A 86 -8.02 10.40 -13.30
N ARG A 87 -9.34 10.48 -13.24
CA ARG A 87 -10.18 9.54 -12.46
C ARG A 87 -10.02 8.06 -12.84
N VAL A 88 -9.39 7.78 -13.96
CA VAL A 88 -9.03 6.42 -14.41
C VAL A 88 -7.70 5.91 -13.86
N SER A 89 -7.06 6.70 -12.99
CA SER A 89 -5.74 6.41 -12.42
C SER A 89 -5.77 6.42 -10.89
N ALA A 90 -4.92 5.62 -10.29
CA ALA A 90 -4.69 5.63 -8.85
C ALA A 90 -3.22 5.37 -8.50
N GLU A 91 -2.78 5.92 -7.38
CA GLU A 91 -1.51 5.54 -6.76
C GLU A 91 -1.74 4.46 -5.71
N VAL A 92 -1.01 3.36 -5.81
CA VAL A 92 -1.03 2.30 -4.80
C VAL A 92 0.09 2.50 -3.79
N GLY A 93 -0.24 2.32 -2.51
CA GLY A 93 0.72 2.26 -1.43
C GLY A 93 0.48 1.04 -0.56
N TYR A 94 1.53 0.47 -0.03
CA TYR A 94 1.45 -0.70 0.86
C TYR A 94 2.64 -0.77 1.80
N TRP A 95 2.43 -1.42 2.92
CA TRP A 95 3.48 -1.80 3.85
C TRP A 95 3.14 -3.15 4.50
N LEU A 96 4.17 -3.84 4.97
CA LEU A 96 4.08 -5.14 5.61
C LEU A 96 5.01 -5.19 6.81
N SER A 97 4.63 -5.89 7.85
CA SER A 97 5.48 -6.18 9.01
C SER A 97 6.85 -6.69 8.57
N GLU A 98 7.92 -6.12 9.14
CA GLU A 98 9.29 -6.46 8.76
C GLU A 98 9.61 -7.94 8.93
N SER A 99 9.06 -8.57 9.96
CA SER A 99 9.23 -10.02 10.21
C SER A 99 8.68 -10.92 9.10
N LEU A 100 7.86 -10.38 8.22
CA LEU A 100 7.22 -11.09 7.10
C LEU A 100 7.83 -10.76 5.74
N TRP A 101 8.83 -9.89 5.68
CA TRP A 101 9.49 -9.54 4.43
C TRP A 101 10.17 -10.74 3.78
N GLY A 102 10.31 -10.71 2.45
CA GLY A 102 10.98 -11.76 1.67
C GLY A 102 10.18 -13.05 1.50
N ARG A 103 8.93 -13.10 1.95
CA ARG A 103 8.06 -14.30 1.85
C ARG A 103 7.09 -14.26 0.68
N GLY A 104 7.08 -13.19 -0.12
CA GLY A 104 6.19 -13.01 -1.26
C GLY A 104 4.76 -12.59 -0.92
N ILE A 105 4.48 -12.23 0.32
CA ILE A 105 3.15 -11.78 0.78
C ILE A 105 2.77 -10.47 0.10
N ALA A 106 3.66 -9.47 0.11
CA ALA A 106 3.39 -8.18 -0.52
C ALA A 106 3.14 -8.31 -2.03
N THR A 107 3.87 -9.18 -2.72
CA THR A 107 3.65 -9.44 -4.15
C THR A 107 2.27 -10.04 -4.41
N GLU A 108 1.89 -11.06 -3.65
CA GLU A 108 0.58 -11.72 -3.79
C GLU A 108 -0.56 -10.74 -3.49
N ALA A 109 -0.43 -9.94 -2.42
CA ALA A 109 -1.38 -8.91 -2.06
C ALA A 109 -1.52 -7.85 -3.16
N LEU A 110 -0.40 -7.37 -3.69
CA LEU A 110 -0.41 -6.34 -4.75
C LEU A 110 -1.05 -6.83 -6.04
N VAL A 111 -0.79 -8.08 -6.47
CA VAL A 111 -1.43 -8.68 -7.65
C VAL A 111 -2.94 -8.71 -7.47
N ALA A 112 -3.43 -9.26 -6.37
CA ALA A 112 -4.85 -9.39 -6.11
C ALA A 112 -5.55 -8.03 -5.99
N MET A 113 -4.91 -7.07 -5.32
CA MET A 113 -5.47 -5.73 -5.15
C MET A 113 -5.42 -4.90 -6.44
N THR A 114 -4.45 -5.13 -7.31
CA THR A 114 -4.42 -4.49 -8.64
C THR A 114 -5.63 -4.92 -9.47
N GLU A 115 -5.91 -6.23 -9.54
CA GLU A 115 -7.07 -6.76 -10.24
C GLU A 115 -8.38 -6.23 -9.65
N TYR A 116 -8.50 -6.29 -8.32
CA TYR A 116 -9.68 -5.74 -7.61
C TYR A 116 -9.89 -4.25 -7.92
N ALA A 117 -8.85 -3.42 -7.84
CA ALA A 117 -8.98 -1.99 -8.01
C ALA A 117 -9.33 -1.58 -9.45
N ILE A 118 -8.80 -2.28 -10.45
CA ILE A 118 -9.16 -2.05 -11.86
C ILE A 118 -10.67 -2.22 -12.05
N ASP A 119 -11.23 -3.30 -11.52
CA ASP A 119 -12.66 -3.59 -11.67
C ASP A 119 -13.53 -2.69 -10.76
N ALA A 120 -13.16 -2.55 -9.49
CA ALA A 120 -13.97 -1.86 -8.49
C ALA A 120 -14.04 -0.34 -8.71
N TYR A 121 -12.96 0.26 -9.24
CA TYR A 121 -12.86 1.71 -9.44
C TYR A 121 -12.77 2.12 -10.91
N GLU A 122 -12.99 1.18 -11.83
CA GLU A 122 -12.95 1.42 -13.29
C GLU A 122 -11.63 2.08 -13.74
N LEU A 123 -10.50 1.58 -13.21
CA LEU A 123 -9.18 2.13 -13.49
C LEU A 123 -8.56 1.52 -14.75
N THR A 124 -7.82 2.33 -15.48
CA THR A 124 -6.96 1.88 -16.59
C THR A 124 -5.49 1.88 -16.22
N ARG A 125 -5.13 2.52 -15.08
CA ARG A 125 -3.76 2.71 -14.67
C ARG A 125 -3.63 2.73 -13.16
N ILE A 126 -2.66 1.97 -12.64
CA ILE A 126 -2.24 2.03 -11.23
C ILE A 126 -0.73 2.20 -11.20
N TYR A 127 -0.23 3.11 -10.36
CA TYR A 127 1.20 3.37 -10.26
C TYR A 127 1.66 3.45 -8.81
N ALA A 128 2.95 3.27 -8.59
CA ALA A 128 3.63 3.44 -7.32
C ALA A 128 4.96 4.17 -7.50
N MET A 129 5.41 4.88 -6.47
CA MET A 129 6.63 5.68 -6.53
C MET A 129 7.57 5.34 -5.36
N PRO A 130 8.23 4.17 -5.35
CA PRO A 130 9.21 3.84 -4.32
C PRO A 130 10.41 4.78 -4.37
N PHE A 131 11.00 5.03 -3.19
CA PHE A 131 12.26 5.75 -3.06
C PHE A 131 13.43 4.90 -3.59
N GLU A 132 14.49 5.58 -4.06
CA GLU A 132 15.68 4.92 -4.64
C GLU A 132 16.35 3.89 -3.74
N TRP A 133 16.23 4.05 -2.43
CA TRP A 133 16.80 3.10 -1.46
C TRP A 133 15.89 1.90 -1.14
N ASN A 134 14.77 1.73 -1.84
CA ASN A 134 13.83 0.64 -1.63
C ASN A 134 13.77 -0.36 -2.80
N PRO A 135 14.86 -1.04 -3.14
CA PRO A 135 14.88 -2.01 -4.24
C PRO A 135 13.95 -3.21 -3.99
N SER A 136 13.62 -3.49 -2.73
CA SER A 136 12.69 -4.58 -2.39
C SER A 136 11.28 -4.28 -2.91
N SER A 137 10.80 -3.03 -2.76
CA SER A 137 9.50 -2.63 -3.33
C SER A 137 9.52 -2.63 -4.86
N MET A 138 10.61 -2.21 -5.47
CA MET A 138 10.76 -2.27 -6.93
C MET A 138 10.61 -3.70 -7.46
N ARG A 139 11.23 -4.69 -6.78
CA ARG A 139 11.08 -6.11 -7.14
C ARG A 139 9.65 -6.63 -6.93
N VAL A 140 8.96 -6.19 -5.87
CA VAL A 140 7.55 -6.53 -5.65
C VAL A 140 6.70 -6.00 -6.80
N LEU A 141 6.89 -4.74 -7.18
CA LEU A 141 6.18 -4.11 -8.30
C LEU A 141 6.43 -4.84 -9.62
N GLU A 142 7.68 -5.12 -9.96
CA GLU A 142 8.05 -5.85 -11.18
C GLU A 142 7.41 -7.25 -11.23
N LYS A 143 7.45 -7.99 -10.12
CA LYS A 143 6.80 -9.32 -10.01
C LYS A 143 5.29 -9.25 -10.11
N ALA A 144 4.68 -8.15 -9.71
CA ALA A 144 3.25 -7.90 -9.83
C ALA A 144 2.82 -7.38 -11.22
N GLY A 145 3.75 -7.27 -12.17
CA GLY A 145 3.48 -6.85 -13.54
C GLY A 145 3.56 -5.34 -13.79
N TYR A 146 4.01 -4.56 -12.79
CA TYR A 146 4.29 -3.14 -12.95
C TYR A 146 5.59 -2.94 -13.73
N LYS A 147 5.64 -1.93 -14.58
CA LYS A 147 6.82 -1.59 -15.39
C LYS A 147 7.37 -0.24 -14.97
N LEU A 148 8.70 -0.13 -14.92
CA LEU A 148 9.38 1.13 -14.71
C LEU A 148 9.11 2.07 -15.89
N GLU A 149 8.59 3.26 -15.62
CA GLU A 149 8.38 4.29 -16.65
C GLU A 149 9.42 5.40 -16.57
N VAL A 150 9.77 5.84 -15.37
CA VAL A 150 10.73 6.94 -15.21
C VAL A 150 11.41 6.92 -13.83
N ARG A 151 12.67 7.39 -13.81
CA ARG A 151 13.36 7.84 -12.61
C ARG A 151 13.17 9.35 -12.47
N MET A 152 12.57 9.76 -11.37
CA MET A 152 12.34 11.17 -11.04
C MET A 152 13.47 11.66 -10.12
N ASN A 153 14.43 12.37 -10.71
CA ASN A 153 15.61 12.84 -9.98
C ASN A 153 15.22 13.91 -8.95
N ARG A 154 15.70 13.74 -7.71
CA ARG A 154 15.56 14.72 -6.61
C ARG A 154 14.11 15.13 -6.35
N SER A 155 13.18 14.19 -6.47
CA SER A 155 11.74 14.45 -6.48
C SER A 155 11.08 14.44 -5.11
N ALA A 156 11.78 14.00 -4.08
CA ALA A 156 11.24 13.90 -2.73
C ALA A 156 12.30 14.24 -1.66
N ILE A 157 11.83 14.51 -0.46
CA ILE A 157 12.66 14.60 0.73
C ILE A 157 12.14 13.61 1.76
N LYS A 158 13.02 12.79 2.32
CA LYS A 158 12.69 11.85 3.37
C LYS A 158 13.81 11.78 4.40
N ASP A 159 13.46 11.86 5.69
CA ASP A 159 14.44 11.83 6.79
C ASP A 159 15.59 12.85 6.59
N GLY A 160 15.23 14.06 6.13
CA GLY A 160 16.16 15.16 5.86
C GLY A 160 17.03 15.00 4.61
N LYS A 161 16.83 13.95 3.81
CA LYS A 161 17.60 13.68 2.58
C LYS A 161 16.74 13.88 1.34
N ILE A 162 17.31 14.57 0.35
CA ILE A 162 16.70 14.64 -0.99
C ILE A 162 16.98 13.33 -1.70
N VAL A 163 15.94 12.73 -2.27
CA VAL A 163 15.98 11.39 -2.87
C VAL A 163 15.28 11.37 -4.22
N ASP A 164 15.69 10.42 -5.04
CA ASP A 164 14.99 10.09 -6.27
C ASP A 164 13.82 9.14 -5.97
N GLN A 165 12.81 9.19 -6.83
CA GLN A 165 11.73 8.22 -6.85
C GLN A 165 11.72 7.50 -8.20
N PHE A 166 11.23 6.27 -8.21
CA PHE A 166 11.02 5.50 -9.44
C PHE A 166 9.52 5.32 -9.63
N LEU A 167 9.00 5.69 -10.79
CA LEU A 167 7.61 5.50 -11.11
C LEU A 167 7.42 4.18 -11.84
N TYR A 168 6.71 3.26 -11.19
CA TYR A 168 6.28 1.99 -11.75
C TYR A 168 4.77 2.02 -12.00
N ALA A 169 4.33 1.52 -13.15
CA ALA A 169 2.92 1.51 -13.48
C ALA A 169 2.46 0.15 -14.03
N TYR A 170 1.23 -0.18 -13.66
CA TYR A 170 0.42 -1.23 -14.28
C TYR A 170 -0.64 -0.57 -15.14
N VAL A 171 -0.70 -0.94 -16.40
CA VAL A 171 -1.72 -0.46 -17.35
C VAL A 171 -2.62 -1.64 -17.66
N ALA A 172 -3.94 -1.47 -17.43
CA ALA A 172 -4.91 -2.50 -17.73
C ALA A 172 -4.93 -2.81 -19.23
N PRO A 173 -5.07 -4.07 -19.65
CA PRO A 173 -5.25 -4.40 -21.05
C PRO A 173 -6.53 -3.77 -21.59
N GLU A 174 -6.54 -3.43 -22.90
CA GLU A 174 -7.72 -2.91 -23.62
C GLU A 174 -8.81 -3.97 -23.78
#